data_e38981e79b1e6f058dcf259c129c5aae
#
_entry.id   e38981e79b1e6f058dcf259c129c5aae
#
_cell.length_a   1.000
_cell.length_b   1.000
_cell.length_c   1.000
_cell.angle_alpha   90.00
_cell.angle_beta   90.00
_cell.angle_gamma   90.00
#
_symmetry.space_group_name_H-M   'P 1'
#
loop_
_entity.id
_entity.type
_entity.pdbx_description
1 polymer ?
#
loop_
_entity_poly.entity_id
_entity_poly.type
_entity_poly.pdbx_seq_one_letter_code
_entity_poly.pdbx_strand_id
1 'polypeptide(L)'
;MKFDSSGVAAQKLPMPETEVMASLHQAFAEKHAELWSSMLARTPGEAGPAVVQPEPGDKRFAAPEWSESPVFDYMRQAYLLNAGFLRQMADAMPIADGRAKARMQFLTRQYIDALSPSNFAATNPEFIKTAVETKGESIARGIQNLLGDLEKGRISMTDDAAFEIGRNLALTPGSVVYENELMQLIQYAPLTEKVAQAPLLIVPPCINKFYIMDLQPENSLVRFVVEQGFTVFLVSWKNPRPDTGGHYTRSEERRVGKECRSRW
;
A
#
# COMPACT_ATOMS: atom_id res chain seq x y z
N MET A 1 -9.41 -9.28 31.06
CA MET A 1 -9.10 -10.44 30.23
C MET A 1 -7.79 -11.03 30.75
N LYS A 2 -7.84 -12.17 31.48
CA LYS A 2 -6.63 -12.85 31.95
C LYS A 2 -6.12 -13.71 30.80
N PHE A 3 -4.93 -13.47 30.33
CA PHE A 3 -4.26 -14.36 29.40
C PHE A 3 -3.89 -15.63 30.16
N ASP A 4 -4.51 -16.73 29.78
CA ASP A 4 -4.15 -18.06 30.28
C ASP A 4 -2.87 -18.50 29.54
N SER A 5 -1.75 -18.46 30.26
CA SER A 5 -0.45 -18.86 29.75
C SER A 5 -0.14 -20.36 29.94
N SER A 6 -1.10 -21.15 30.41
CA SER A 6 -0.92 -22.57 30.63
C SER A 6 -1.38 -23.38 29.40
N GLY A 7 -0.47 -23.65 28.46
CA GLY A 7 -0.77 -24.63 27.42
C GLY A 7 -0.10 -24.50 26.07
N VAL A 8 0.79 -23.54 25.86
CA VAL A 8 1.64 -23.55 24.65
C VAL A 8 2.83 -24.46 24.95
N ALA A 9 2.66 -25.76 24.80
CA ALA A 9 3.80 -26.63 24.60
C ALA A 9 4.62 -26.06 23.47
N ALA A 10 5.89 -25.74 23.70
CA ALA A 10 6.82 -25.29 22.68
C ALA A 10 6.90 -26.38 21.60
N GLN A 11 6.02 -26.33 20.59
CA GLN A 11 6.14 -27.18 19.41
C GLN A 11 7.51 -26.86 18.84
N LYS A 12 8.40 -27.86 18.86
CA LYS A 12 9.67 -27.74 18.15
C LYS A 12 9.33 -27.41 16.70
N LEU A 13 9.68 -26.20 16.28
CA LEU A 13 9.56 -25.83 14.87
C LEU A 13 10.34 -26.85 14.05
N PRO A 14 9.74 -27.46 13.02
CA PRO A 14 10.45 -28.35 12.15
C PRO A 14 11.63 -27.59 11.56
N MET A 15 12.83 -28.17 11.63
CA MET A 15 14.05 -27.56 11.07
C MET A 15 14.36 -28.21 9.71
N PRO A 16 14.94 -27.48 8.76
CA PRO A 16 15.44 -28.07 7.53
C PRO A 16 16.47 -29.17 7.81
N GLU A 17 16.66 -30.05 6.85
CA GLU A 17 17.71 -31.09 6.94
C GLU A 17 19.10 -30.47 7.16
N THR A 18 19.93 -31.15 7.93
CA THR A 18 21.26 -30.63 8.34
C THR A 18 22.12 -30.28 7.13
N GLU A 19 22.04 -31.06 6.05
CA GLU A 19 22.80 -30.83 4.81
C GLU A 19 22.32 -29.56 4.10
N VAL A 20 20.98 -29.34 4.04
CA VAL A 20 20.39 -28.13 3.45
C VAL A 20 20.82 -26.91 4.26
N MET A 21 20.75 -27.01 5.58
CA MET A 21 21.20 -25.93 6.47
C MET A 21 22.69 -25.60 6.27
N ALA A 22 23.53 -26.63 6.22
CA ALA A 22 24.98 -26.46 6.01
C ALA A 22 25.25 -25.77 4.67
N SER A 23 24.61 -26.20 3.59
CA SER A 23 24.79 -25.61 2.26
C SER A 23 24.32 -24.14 2.21
N LEU A 24 23.20 -23.81 2.84
CA LEU A 24 22.72 -22.42 2.91
C LEU A 24 23.68 -21.52 3.70
N HIS A 25 24.18 -21.99 4.83
CA HIS A 25 25.16 -21.27 5.63
C HIS A 25 26.51 -21.09 4.90
N GLN A 26 26.96 -22.10 4.20
CA GLN A 26 28.19 -22.03 3.41
C GLN A 26 28.06 -20.99 2.29
N ALA A 27 26.99 -21.07 1.48
CA ALA A 27 26.75 -20.12 0.39
C ALA A 27 26.61 -18.68 0.91
N PHE A 28 25.95 -18.50 2.05
CA PHE A 28 25.84 -17.20 2.71
C PHE A 28 27.19 -16.66 3.15
N ALA A 29 28.03 -17.49 3.79
CA ALA A 29 29.36 -17.10 4.25
C ALA A 29 30.27 -16.74 3.07
N GLU A 30 30.25 -17.54 2.00
CA GLU A 30 31.03 -17.28 0.77
C GLU A 30 30.63 -15.92 0.14
N LYS A 31 29.34 -15.62 0.03
CA LYS A 31 28.85 -14.35 -0.51
C LYS A 31 29.21 -13.16 0.38
N HIS A 32 29.18 -13.32 1.69
CA HIS A 32 29.61 -12.26 2.61
C HIS A 32 31.13 -12.03 2.54
N ALA A 33 31.91 -13.09 2.41
CA ALA A 33 33.35 -12.96 2.22
C ALA A 33 33.72 -12.29 0.89
N GLU A 34 32.99 -12.63 -0.20
CA GLU A 34 33.10 -11.96 -1.50
C GLU A 34 32.77 -10.47 -1.38
N LEU A 35 31.64 -10.11 -0.74
CA LEU A 35 31.24 -8.72 -0.49
C LEU A 35 32.31 -7.97 0.30
N TRP A 36 32.81 -8.56 1.38
CA TRP A 36 33.85 -7.93 2.20
C TRP A 36 35.13 -7.69 1.40
N SER A 37 35.58 -8.71 0.62
CA SER A 37 36.76 -8.59 -0.24
C SER A 37 36.58 -7.52 -1.32
N SER A 38 35.42 -7.43 -1.93
CA SER A 38 35.11 -6.40 -2.93
C SER A 38 35.16 -4.99 -2.35
N MET A 39 34.70 -4.83 -1.10
CA MET A 39 34.75 -3.53 -0.40
C MET A 39 36.18 -3.11 -0.07
N LEU A 40 37.04 -4.05 0.36
CA LEU A 40 38.46 -3.75 0.65
C LEU A 40 39.26 -3.40 -0.60
N ALA A 41 38.90 -3.98 -1.74
CA ALA A 41 39.56 -3.73 -3.03
C ALA A 41 39.01 -2.48 -3.76
N ARG A 42 37.99 -1.80 -3.22
CA ARG A 42 37.32 -0.68 -3.90
C ARG A 42 38.18 0.57 -3.94
N THR A 43 38.29 1.16 -5.11
CA THR A 43 38.94 2.47 -5.31
C THR A 43 37.94 3.58 -4.88
N PRO A 44 38.37 4.58 -4.10
CA PRO A 44 37.52 5.70 -3.73
C PRO A 44 36.99 6.43 -4.99
N GLY A 45 35.66 6.64 -5.05
CA GLY A 45 34.99 7.32 -6.17
C GLY A 45 34.54 6.42 -7.30
N GLU A 46 34.84 5.12 -7.27
CA GLU A 46 34.36 4.15 -8.26
C GLU A 46 33.25 3.27 -7.67
N ALA A 47 32.24 2.96 -8.51
CA ALA A 47 31.25 1.97 -8.14
C ALA A 47 31.92 0.59 -8.08
N GLY A 48 31.84 -0.08 -6.93
CA GLY A 48 32.39 -1.45 -6.77
C GLY A 48 31.56 -2.48 -7.54
N PRO A 49 32.13 -3.67 -7.82
CA PRO A 49 31.38 -4.78 -8.40
C PRO A 49 30.23 -5.17 -7.46
N ALA A 50 29.02 -5.32 -8.01
CA ALA A 50 27.89 -5.75 -7.24
C ALA A 50 27.89 -7.27 -7.07
N VAL A 51 28.09 -7.76 -5.85
CA VAL A 51 28.00 -9.18 -5.47
C VAL A 51 26.55 -9.63 -5.45
N VAL A 52 25.66 -8.72 -5.09
CA VAL A 52 24.20 -8.90 -5.15
C VAL A 52 23.52 -7.61 -5.58
N GLN A 53 22.46 -7.74 -6.38
CA GLN A 53 21.67 -6.59 -6.83
C GLN A 53 20.23 -6.70 -6.34
N PRO A 54 19.51 -5.55 -6.17
CA PRO A 54 18.09 -5.55 -5.92
C PRO A 54 17.34 -6.29 -7.04
N GLU A 55 16.20 -6.90 -6.70
CA GLU A 55 15.31 -7.51 -7.68
C GLU A 55 14.77 -6.43 -8.67
N PRO A 56 14.49 -6.81 -9.93
CA PRO A 56 13.88 -5.89 -10.88
C PRO A 56 12.58 -5.28 -10.30
N GLY A 57 12.49 -3.96 -10.27
CA GLY A 57 11.35 -3.24 -9.71
C GLY A 57 11.46 -2.87 -8.23
N ASP A 58 12.49 -3.29 -7.52
CA ASP A 58 12.77 -2.83 -6.15
C ASP A 58 13.30 -1.39 -6.17
N LYS A 59 12.43 -0.44 -5.86
CA LYS A 59 12.75 0.98 -5.87
C LYS A 59 13.38 1.50 -4.57
N ARG A 60 13.51 0.67 -3.55
CA ARG A 60 14.06 1.08 -2.23
C ARG A 60 15.51 1.57 -2.32
N PHE A 61 16.23 1.08 -3.32
CA PHE A 61 17.65 1.35 -3.53
C PHE A 61 17.91 2.03 -4.89
N ALA A 62 16.92 2.78 -5.41
CA ALA A 62 17.03 3.43 -6.72
C ALA A 62 17.91 4.69 -6.70
N ALA A 63 18.06 5.33 -5.55
CA ALA A 63 18.91 6.52 -5.44
C ALA A 63 20.38 6.18 -5.70
N PRO A 64 21.12 7.01 -6.46
CA PRO A 64 22.49 6.74 -6.85
C PRO A 64 23.45 6.60 -5.65
N GLU A 65 23.16 7.28 -4.55
CA GLU A 65 23.96 7.21 -3.31
C GLU A 65 24.09 5.79 -2.76
N TRP A 66 23.11 4.91 -3.03
CA TRP A 66 23.18 3.50 -2.64
C TRP A 66 24.27 2.71 -3.37
N SER A 67 24.75 3.18 -4.50
CA SER A 67 25.82 2.51 -5.28
C SER A 67 27.11 3.31 -5.30
N GLU A 68 27.04 4.63 -5.25
CA GLU A 68 28.20 5.51 -5.32
C GLU A 68 28.97 5.58 -3.99
N SER A 69 28.26 5.58 -2.86
CA SER A 69 28.89 5.59 -1.55
C SER A 69 29.29 4.18 -1.09
N PRO A 70 30.57 3.94 -0.76
CA PRO A 70 31.03 2.65 -0.29
C PRO A 70 30.26 2.11 0.91
N VAL A 71 29.93 2.97 1.85
CA VAL A 71 29.22 2.60 3.08
C VAL A 71 27.78 2.16 2.79
N PHE A 72 27.05 2.96 1.99
CA PHE A 72 25.67 2.64 1.65
C PHE A 72 25.58 1.46 0.70
N ASP A 73 26.54 1.31 -0.22
CA ASP A 73 26.59 0.15 -1.10
C ASP A 73 26.84 -1.15 -0.32
N TYR A 74 27.77 -1.14 0.63
CA TYR A 74 27.96 -2.28 1.53
C TYR A 74 26.68 -2.59 2.32
N MET A 75 26.06 -1.58 2.90
CA MET A 75 24.85 -1.74 3.71
C MET A 75 23.69 -2.31 2.89
N ARG A 76 23.49 -1.81 1.66
CA ARG A 76 22.53 -2.34 0.69
C ARG A 76 22.79 -3.80 0.38
N GLN A 77 24.02 -4.14 -0.03
CA GLN A 77 24.36 -5.49 -0.44
C GLN A 77 24.32 -6.47 0.75
N ALA A 78 24.82 -6.08 1.92
CA ALA A 78 24.70 -6.89 3.14
C ALA A 78 23.25 -7.17 3.51
N TYR A 79 22.38 -6.16 3.44
CA TYR A 79 20.94 -6.33 3.64
C TYR A 79 20.33 -7.31 2.63
N LEU A 80 20.65 -7.18 1.34
CA LEU A 80 20.12 -8.07 0.28
C LEU A 80 20.58 -9.52 0.46
N LEU A 81 21.83 -9.74 0.87
CA LEU A 81 22.35 -11.09 1.18
C LEU A 81 21.62 -11.70 2.37
N ASN A 82 21.45 -10.94 3.46
CA ASN A 82 20.69 -11.39 4.63
C ASN A 82 19.21 -11.66 4.28
N ALA A 83 18.59 -10.80 3.49
CA ALA A 83 17.22 -10.97 3.01
C ALA A 83 17.07 -12.25 2.17
N GLY A 84 18.03 -12.51 1.27
CA GLY A 84 18.09 -13.73 0.46
C GLY A 84 18.22 -14.98 1.32
N PHE A 85 19.13 -14.95 2.29
CA PHE A 85 19.35 -16.07 3.23
C PHE A 85 18.09 -16.38 4.03
N LEU A 86 17.43 -15.36 4.62
CA LEU A 86 16.20 -15.55 5.39
C LEU A 86 15.05 -16.11 4.52
N ARG A 87 14.92 -15.68 3.27
CA ARG A 87 13.94 -16.23 2.32
C ARG A 87 14.22 -17.71 2.04
N GLN A 88 15.46 -18.06 1.70
CA GLN A 88 15.86 -19.43 1.44
C GLN A 88 15.66 -20.34 2.67
N MET A 89 15.96 -19.84 3.86
CA MET A 89 15.66 -20.54 5.12
C MET A 89 14.16 -20.79 5.28
N ALA A 90 13.31 -19.80 5.05
CA ALA A 90 11.87 -19.95 5.12
C ALA A 90 11.34 -20.95 4.08
N ASP A 91 11.90 -20.95 2.87
CA ASP A 91 11.53 -21.88 1.80
C ASP A 91 11.95 -23.32 2.10
N ALA A 92 13.10 -23.51 2.75
CA ALA A 92 13.64 -24.81 3.15
C ALA A 92 12.91 -25.43 4.36
N MET A 93 12.09 -24.66 5.10
CA MET A 93 11.36 -25.20 6.25
C MET A 93 10.40 -26.31 5.84
N PRO A 94 10.48 -27.52 6.47
CA PRO A 94 9.66 -28.68 6.12
C PRO A 94 8.27 -28.59 6.75
N ILE A 95 7.48 -27.59 6.35
CA ILE A 95 6.11 -27.39 6.79
C ILE A 95 5.17 -28.03 5.79
N ALA A 96 4.47 -29.09 6.23
CA ALA A 96 3.56 -29.85 5.36
C ALA A 96 2.27 -29.09 5.02
N ASP A 97 1.75 -28.25 5.94
CA ASP A 97 0.57 -27.44 5.67
C ASP A 97 0.96 -26.24 4.79
N GLY A 98 0.44 -26.22 3.58
CA GLY A 98 0.69 -25.17 2.58
C GLY A 98 0.24 -23.77 3.05
N ARG A 99 -0.82 -23.65 3.85
CA ARG A 99 -1.27 -22.36 4.43
C ARG A 99 -0.28 -21.86 5.50
N ALA A 100 0.17 -22.73 6.37
CA ALA A 100 1.16 -22.39 7.40
C ALA A 100 2.49 -21.99 6.74
N LYS A 101 2.93 -22.70 5.70
CA LYS A 101 4.13 -22.36 4.92
C LYS A 101 4.00 -20.99 4.26
N ALA A 102 2.90 -20.73 3.57
CA ALA A 102 2.66 -19.44 2.93
C ALA A 102 2.59 -18.28 3.94
N ARG A 103 1.98 -18.51 5.11
CA ARG A 103 1.94 -17.53 6.20
C ARG A 103 3.33 -17.23 6.73
N MET A 104 4.16 -18.24 6.94
CA MET A 104 5.54 -18.05 7.40
C MET A 104 6.36 -17.28 6.37
N GLN A 105 6.30 -17.65 5.09
CA GLN A 105 6.98 -16.95 4.00
C GLN A 105 6.53 -15.48 3.92
N PHE A 106 5.23 -15.21 4.08
CA PHE A 106 4.68 -13.86 4.14
C PHE A 106 5.27 -13.07 5.31
N LEU A 107 5.23 -13.63 6.52
CA LEU A 107 5.75 -12.97 7.72
C LEU A 107 7.26 -12.72 7.61
N THR A 108 8.01 -13.68 7.06
CA THR A 108 9.45 -13.51 6.80
C THR A 108 9.71 -12.35 5.84
N ARG A 109 8.93 -12.22 4.76
CA ARG A 109 9.04 -11.07 3.84
C ARG A 109 8.72 -9.75 4.55
N GLN A 110 7.65 -9.70 5.35
CA GLN A 110 7.29 -8.50 6.11
C GLN A 110 8.41 -8.10 7.09
N TYR A 111 9.02 -9.07 7.75
CA TYR A 111 10.16 -8.85 8.65
C TYR A 111 11.37 -8.30 7.90
N ILE A 112 11.73 -8.91 6.78
CA ILE A 112 12.81 -8.46 5.90
C ILE A 112 12.53 -7.01 5.45
N ASP A 113 11.34 -6.73 4.93
CA ASP A 113 10.99 -5.41 4.41
C ASP A 113 11.01 -4.34 5.51
N ALA A 114 10.56 -4.67 6.72
CA ALA A 114 10.61 -3.77 7.87
C ALA A 114 12.04 -3.39 8.27
N LEU A 115 13.00 -4.32 8.12
CA LEU A 115 14.41 -4.10 8.46
C LEU A 115 15.24 -3.49 7.31
N SER A 116 14.60 -3.09 6.21
CA SER A 116 15.33 -2.43 5.11
C SER A 116 16.03 -1.17 5.61
N PRO A 117 17.33 -0.98 5.30
CA PRO A 117 18.06 0.22 5.70
C PRO A 117 17.47 1.50 5.11
N SER A 118 16.71 1.41 4.03
CA SER A 118 15.95 2.54 3.47
C SER A 118 14.84 3.09 4.38
N ASN A 119 14.41 2.31 5.39
CA ASN A 119 13.34 2.72 6.30
C ASN A 119 13.82 3.58 7.48
N PHE A 120 15.12 3.69 7.68
CA PHE A 120 15.66 4.35 8.87
C PHE A 120 16.44 5.61 8.49
N ALA A 121 16.17 6.71 9.18
CA ALA A 121 16.81 8.01 8.94
C ALA A 121 18.34 7.96 8.96
N ALA A 122 18.93 7.18 9.88
CA ALA A 122 20.38 7.06 10.03
C ALA A 122 21.07 6.26 8.93
N THR A 123 20.32 5.45 8.18
CA THR A 123 20.87 4.54 7.16
C THR A 123 20.33 4.81 5.75
N ASN A 124 19.39 5.75 5.60
CA ASN A 124 18.86 6.14 4.30
C ASN A 124 19.66 7.34 3.74
N PRO A 125 20.43 7.17 2.67
CA PRO A 125 21.25 8.24 2.10
C PRO A 125 20.44 9.41 1.54
N GLU A 126 19.24 9.19 1.00
CA GLU A 126 18.36 10.26 0.52
C GLU A 126 17.87 11.13 1.68
N PHE A 127 17.51 10.51 2.82
CA PHE A 127 17.16 11.26 4.03
C PHE A 127 18.32 12.11 4.52
N ILE A 128 19.51 11.51 4.61
CA ILE A 128 20.72 12.21 5.10
C ILE A 128 21.08 13.37 4.16
N LYS A 129 21.06 13.12 2.85
CA LYS A 129 21.32 14.15 1.83
C LYS A 129 20.33 15.32 1.95
N THR A 130 19.04 15.01 1.98
CA THR A 130 17.98 16.02 2.14
C THR A 130 18.13 16.82 3.45
N ALA A 131 18.46 16.14 4.54
CA ALA A 131 18.68 16.81 5.83
C ALA A 131 19.87 17.77 5.79
N VAL A 132 20.96 17.40 5.12
CA VAL A 132 22.14 18.25 4.95
C VAL A 132 21.84 19.43 4.02
N GLU A 133 21.24 19.19 2.85
CA GLU A 133 20.89 20.22 1.86
C GLU A 133 19.93 21.27 2.43
N THR A 134 18.95 20.82 3.22
CA THR A 134 17.98 21.72 3.88
C THR A 134 18.44 22.24 5.23
N LYS A 135 19.69 21.97 5.65
CA LYS A 135 20.23 22.36 6.97
C LYS A 135 19.33 21.95 8.13
N GLY A 136 18.70 20.77 8.02
CA GLY A 136 17.80 20.22 9.03
C GLY A 136 16.34 20.66 8.93
N GLU A 137 15.98 21.56 8.04
CA GLU A 137 14.59 22.06 7.90
C GLU A 137 13.61 20.92 7.52
N SER A 138 14.04 19.98 6.70
CA SER A 138 13.22 18.78 6.35
C SER A 138 12.86 17.96 7.60
N ILE A 139 13.78 17.82 8.55
CA ILE A 139 13.53 17.11 9.81
C ILE A 139 12.53 17.89 10.67
N ALA A 140 12.71 19.21 10.80
CA ALA A 140 11.80 20.06 11.57
C ALA A 140 10.37 20.00 11.02
N ARG A 141 10.20 20.07 9.71
CA ARG A 141 8.88 19.89 9.05
C ARG A 141 8.30 18.52 9.29
N GLY A 142 9.11 17.46 9.21
CA GLY A 142 8.67 16.10 9.50
C GLY A 142 8.14 15.94 10.93
N ILE A 143 8.81 16.54 11.91
CA ILE A 143 8.35 16.54 13.30
C ILE A 143 7.05 17.34 13.47
N GLN A 144 6.92 18.50 12.83
CA GLN A 144 5.68 19.29 12.85
C GLN A 144 4.51 18.52 12.27
N ASN A 145 4.71 17.83 11.13
CA ASN A 145 3.69 16.98 10.52
C ASN A 145 3.27 15.84 11.46
N LEU A 146 4.24 15.17 12.09
CA LEU A 146 3.96 14.10 13.05
C LEU A 146 3.15 14.61 14.25
N LEU A 147 3.50 15.77 14.82
CA LEU A 147 2.75 16.37 15.93
C LEU A 147 1.32 16.72 15.50
N GLY A 148 1.15 17.31 14.30
CA GLY A 148 -0.18 17.60 13.74
C GLY A 148 -1.02 16.35 13.51
N ASP A 149 -0.41 15.24 13.10
CA ASP A 149 -1.08 13.95 12.95
C ASP A 149 -1.48 13.35 14.30
N LEU A 150 -0.63 13.46 15.31
CA LEU A 150 -0.95 13.03 16.68
C LEU A 150 -2.13 13.82 17.27
N GLU A 151 -2.18 15.14 17.06
CA GLU A 151 -3.31 15.99 17.47
C GLU A 151 -4.62 15.58 16.76
N LYS A 152 -4.56 15.25 15.47
CA LYS A 152 -5.71 14.77 14.71
C LYS A 152 -6.12 13.33 15.04
N GLY A 153 -5.25 12.56 15.71
CA GLY A 153 -5.44 11.13 15.99
C GLY A 153 -5.43 10.25 14.73
N ARG A 154 -4.88 10.73 13.61
CA ARG A 154 -4.77 10.02 12.33
C ARG A 154 -3.59 10.54 11.51
N ILE A 155 -3.04 9.68 10.68
CA ILE A 155 -2.00 10.09 9.72
C ILE A 155 -2.65 10.88 8.57
N SER A 156 -2.16 12.10 8.30
CA SER A 156 -2.58 12.91 7.17
C SER A 156 -1.95 12.38 5.88
N MET A 157 -2.77 11.82 5.00
CA MET A 157 -2.32 11.29 3.71
C MET A 157 -2.62 12.23 2.54
N THR A 158 -3.51 13.17 2.74
CA THR A 158 -3.94 14.18 1.76
C THR A 158 -4.23 15.49 2.47
N ASP A 159 -4.20 16.58 1.73
CA ASP A 159 -4.75 17.86 2.19
C ASP A 159 -6.28 17.80 2.10
N ASP A 160 -6.94 17.58 3.23
CA ASP A 160 -8.39 17.47 3.32
C ASP A 160 -9.09 18.78 2.90
N ALA A 161 -8.42 19.94 2.97
CA ALA A 161 -8.96 21.23 2.58
C ALA A 161 -8.83 21.50 1.07
N ALA A 162 -8.01 20.72 0.36
CA ALA A 162 -7.80 20.90 -1.08
C ALA A 162 -8.99 20.44 -1.93
N PHE A 163 -9.88 19.59 -1.39
CA PHE A 163 -10.96 18.96 -2.15
C PHE A 163 -12.34 19.33 -1.60
N GLU A 164 -13.19 19.86 -2.47
CA GLU A 164 -14.55 20.29 -2.13
C GLU A 164 -15.51 19.80 -3.22
N ILE A 165 -16.56 19.08 -2.80
CA ILE A 165 -17.61 18.58 -3.70
C ILE A 165 -18.38 19.74 -4.28
N GLY A 166 -18.57 19.76 -5.60
CA GLY A 166 -19.23 20.81 -6.34
C GLY A 166 -18.33 22.00 -6.71
N ARG A 167 -17.11 22.05 -6.19
CA ARG A 167 -16.12 23.07 -6.52
C ARG A 167 -14.97 22.54 -7.39
N ASN A 168 -14.36 21.44 -7.00
CA ASN A 168 -13.28 20.77 -7.72
C ASN A 168 -13.39 19.24 -7.71
N LEU A 169 -14.46 18.70 -7.14
CA LEU A 169 -14.89 17.30 -7.25
C LEU A 169 -16.39 17.28 -7.59
N ALA A 170 -16.83 16.27 -8.34
CA ALA A 170 -18.22 16.03 -8.71
C ALA A 170 -18.85 17.25 -9.41
N LEU A 171 -18.19 17.72 -10.48
CA LEU A 171 -18.60 18.93 -11.20
C LEU A 171 -19.70 18.68 -12.24
N THR A 172 -20.00 17.44 -12.60
CA THR A 172 -21.07 17.13 -13.54
C THR A 172 -22.42 17.50 -12.95
N PRO A 173 -23.20 18.38 -13.59
CA PRO A 173 -24.48 18.83 -13.03
C PRO A 173 -25.46 17.70 -12.83
N GLY A 174 -26.11 17.66 -11.67
CA GLY A 174 -27.07 16.63 -11.32
C GLY A 174 -27.90 17.00 -10.10
N SER A 175 -28.97 16.25 -9.85
CA SER A 175 -29.85 16.44 -8.71
C SER A 175 -30.22 15.11 -8.06
N VAL A 176 -30.43 15.12 -6.76
CA VAL A 176 -30.96 13.96 -6.03
C VAL A 176 -32.44 13.84 -6.36
N VAL A 177 -32.83 12.73 -6.99
CA VAL A 177 -34.20 12.46 -7.41
C VAL A 177 -34.91 11.45 -6.51
N TYR A 178 -34.18 10.72 -5.70
CA TYR A 178 -34.70 9.79 -4.71
C TYR A 178 -33.76 9.68 -3.54
N GLU A 179 -34.29 9.54 -2.32
CA GLU A 179 -33.52 9.32 -1.09
C GLU A 179 -34.24 8.34 -0.18
N ASN A 180 -33.50 7.49 0.49
CA ASN A 180 -33.95 6.64 1.59
C ASN A 180 -32.91 6.58 2.70
N GLU A 181 -33.08 5.69 3.69
CA GLU A 181 -32.17 5.56 4.82
C GLU A 181 -30.75 5.10 4.42
N LEU A 182 -30.61 4.42 3.28
CA LEU A 182 -29.36 3.78 2.84
C LEU A 182 -28.62 4.56 1.75
N MET A 183 -29.36 5.24 0.87
CA MET A 183 -28.79 5.87 -0.33
C MET A 183 -29.57 7.08 -0.81
N GLN A 184 -28.88 7.86 -1.64
CA GLN A 184 -29.47 8.85 -2.54
C GLN A 184 -29.28 8.38 -3.99
N LEU A 185 -30.24 8.64 -4.85
CA LEU A 185 -30.13 8.44 -6.29
C LEU A 185 -29.97 9.80 -6.95
N ILE A 186 -28.84 9.98 -7.61
CA ILE A 186 -28.49 11.20 -8.34
C ILE A 186 -28.84 10.99 -9.81
N GLN A 187 -29.62 11.87 -10.40
CA GLN A 187 -29.81 11.97 -11.84
C GLN A 187 -28.97 13.12 -12.37
N TYR A 188 -28.14 12.85 -13.36
CA TYR A 188 -27.32 13.88 -14.00
C TYR A 188 -28.09 14.58 -15.10
N ALA A 189 -27.87 15.89 -15.21
CA ALA A 189 -28.50 16.73 -16.23
C ALA A 189 -27.95 16.36 -17.62
N PRO A 190 -28.79 16.28 -18.67
CA PRO A 190 -28.31 15.99 -20.01
C PRO A 190 -27.41 17.11 -20.52
N LEU A 191 -26.34 16.72 -21.21
CA LEU A 191 -25.41 17.64 -21.88
C LEU A 191 -25.62 17.63 -23.41
N THR A 192 -26.63 16.90 -23.90
CA THR A 192 -27.01 16.79 -25.31
C THR A 192 -28.49 17.14 -25.49
N GLU A 193 -28.90 17.62 -26.68
CA GLU A 193 -30.31 17.95 -26.99
C GLU A 193 -31.23 16.73 -26.95
N LYS A 194 -30.71 15.56 -27.25
CA LYS A 194 -31.45 14.28 -27.25
C LYS A 194 -30.66 13.25 -26.45
N VAL A 195 -31.40 12.43 -25.73
CA VAL A 195 -30.83 11.33 -24.97
C VAL A 195 -31.37 9.97 -25.42
N ALA A 196 -30.60 8.92 -25.19
CA ALA A 196 -31.05 7.55 -25.44
C ALA A 196 -32.27 7.23 -24.56
N GLN A 197 -33.23 6.42 -25.09
CA GLN A 197 -34.43 6.03 -24.39
C GLN A 197 -34.13 5.21 -23.12
N ALA A 198 -33.11 4.34 -23.17
CA ALA A 198 -32.70 3.57 -22.02
C ALA A 198 -31.69 4.34 -21.19
N PRO A 199 -31.98 4.61 -19.89
CA PRO A 199 -31.02 5.24 -19.01
C PRO A 199 -29.95 4.25 -18.54
N LEU A 200 -28.81 4.78 -18.09
CA LEU A 200 -27.76 4.03 -17.42
C LEU A 200 -27.84 4.22 -15.92
N LEU A 201 -27.93 3.14 -15.15
CA LEU A 201 -27.83 3.17 -13.70
C LEU A 201 -26.42 2.68 -13.26
N ILE A 202 -25.70 3.53 -12.56
CA ILE A 202 -24.39 3.21 -11.98
C ILE A 202 -24.58 2.94 -10.48
N VAL A 203 -24.20 1.73 -10.06
CA VAL A 203 -24.25 1.30 -8.66
C VAL A 203 -22.83 0.99 -8.20
N PRO A 204 -22.11 1.97 -7.60
CA PRO A 204 -20.76 1.73 -7.11
C PRO A 204 -20.79 0.81 -5.88
N PRO A 205 -19.66 0.14 -5.54
CA PRO A 205 -19.52 -0.55 -4.28
C PRO A 205 -19.84 0.36 -3.09
N CYS A 206 -20.48 -0.18 -2.05
CA CYS A 206 -20.97 0.60 -0.89
C CYS A 206 -19.85 1.33 -0.10
N ILE A 207 -18.58 0.88 -0.24
CA ILE A 207 -17.42 1.53 0.36
C ILE A 207 -16.93 2.76 -0.42
N ASN A 208 -17.38 2.92 -1.68
CA ASN A 208 -16.95 4.01 -2.53
C ASN A 208 -17.86 5.21 -2.39
N LYS A 209 -17.27 6.39 -2.43
CA LYS A 209 -18.00 7.65 -2.57
C LYS A 209 -18.51 7.79 -4.00
N PHE A 210 -19.68 8.39 -4.18
CA PHE A 210 -20.27 8.59 -5.51
C PHE A 210 -19.34 9.35 -6.47
N TYR A 211 -18.58 10.32 -5.96
CA TYR A 211 -17.70 11.15 -6.76
C TYR A 211 -16.44 10.43 -7.29
N ILE A 212 -16.19 9.16 -6.92
CA ILE A 212 -15.09 8.38 -7.51
C ILE A 212 -15.27 8.22 -9.03
N MET A 213 -16.51 8.30 -9.51
CA MET A 213 -16.85 8.24 -10.93
C MET A 213 -16.94 9.63 -11.58
N ASP A 214 -16.72 10.69 -10.80
CA ASP A 214 -16.85 12.10 -11.24
C ASP A 214 -15.82 12.97 -10.50
N LEU A 215 -14.52 12.63 -10.65
CA LEU A 215 -13.46 13.31 -9.90
C LEU A 215 -13.21 14.72 -10.41
N GLN A 216 -12.93 14.86 -11.68
CA GLN A 216 -12.71 16.13 -12.38
C GLN A 216 -13.12 15.99 -13.85
N PRO A 217 -13.31 17.07 -14.62
CA PRO A 217 -13.84 17.00 -15.98
C PRO A 217 -13.10 16.01 -16.91
N GLU A 218 -11.78 15.92 -16.80
CA GLU A 218 -10.93 15.05 -17.61
C GLU A 218 -10.95 13.59 -17.13
N ASN A 219 -11.35 13.35 -15.87
CA ASN A 219 -11.39 12.03 -15.21
C ASN A 219 -12.79 11.75 -14.65
N SER A 220 -13.84 12.02 -15.43
CA SER A 220 -15.23 11.74 -15.07
C SER A 220 -15.84 10.74 -16.05
N LEU A 221 -16.09 9.51 -15.56
CA LEU A 221 -16.89 8.54 -16.30
C LEU A 221 -18.33 9.02 -16.48
N VAL A 222 -18.90 9.65 -15.46
CA VAL A 222 -20.26 10.19 -15.48
C VAL A 222 -20.40 11.22 -16.59
N ARG A 223 -19.52 12.21 -16.60
CA ARG A 223 -19.52 13.25 -17.62
C ARG A 223 -19.37 12.67 -19.03
N PHE A 224 -18.42 11.78 -19.21
CA PHE A 224 -18.22 11.10 -20.49
C PHE A 224 -19.50 10.45 -21.01
N VAL A 225 -20.19 9.67 -20.16
CA VAL A 225 -21.41 8.97 -20.56
C VAL A 225 -22.57 9.93 -20.86
N VAL A 226 -22.73 11.00 -20.06
CA VAL A 226 -23.74 12.04 -20.30
C VAL A 226 -23.46 12.78 -21.61
N GLU A 227 -22.21 13.09 -21.92
CA GLU A 227 -21.79 13.69 -23.20
C GLU A 227 -22.05 12.77 -24.41
N GLN A 228 -22.10 11.46 -24.22
CA GLN A 228 -22.52 10.49 -25.25
C GLN A 228 -24.06 10.40 -25.41
N GLY A 229 -24.82 11.23 -24.73
CA GLY A 229 -26.28 11.28 -24.86
C GLY A 229 -27.04 10.23 -24.06
N PHE A 230 -26.49 9.76 -22.95
CA PHE A 230 -27.21 8.88 -22.03
C PHE A 230 -27.73 9.66 -20.82
N THR A 231 -28.94 9.30 -20.39
CA THR A 231 -29.42 9.70 -19.04
C THR A 231 -28.72 8.82 -18.02
N VAL A 232 -27.99 9.42 -17.09
CA VAL A 232 -27.23 8.69 -16.07
C VAL A 232 -27.86 8.88 -14.71
N PHE A 233 -28.07 7.75 -14.02
CA PHE A 233 -28.39 7.70 -12.60
C PHE A 233 -27.23 7.09 -11.84
N LEU A 234 -26.88 7.65 -10.67
CA LEU A 234 -25.81 7.16 -9.82
C LEU A 234 -26.27 7.01 -8.38
N VAL A 235 -25.99 5.86 -7.79
CA VAL A 235 -26.27 5.62 -6.37
C VAL A 235 -25.16 6.21 -5.52
N SER A 236 -25.54 7.11 -4.61
CA SER A 236 -24.69 7.64 -3.55
C SER A 236 -25.06 6.97 -2.23
N TRP A 237 -24.16 6.10 -1.73
CA TRP A 237 -24.39 5.40 -0.47
C TRP A 237 -24.23 6.34 0.73
N LYS A 238 -25.11 6.20 1.72
CA LYS A 238 -24.97 6.90 2.99
C LYS A 238 -23.77 6.36 3.75
N ASN A 239 -22.92 7.26 4.20
CA ASN A 239 -21.75 6.84 5.00
C ASN A 239 -22.21 6.53 6.42
N PRO A 240 -21.89 5.34 6.95
CA PRO A 240 -22.12 5.05 8.37
C PRO A 240 -21.30 6.02 9.22
N ARG A 241 -21.94 6.65 10.18
CA ARG A 241 -21.30 7.47 11.22
C ARG A 241 -21.37 6.72 12.54
N PRO A 242 -20.48 7.00 13.52
CA PRO A 242 -20.53 6.36 14.83
C PRO A 242 -21.88 6.50 15.53
N ASP A 243 -22.59 7.59 15.29
CA ASP A 243 -23.91 7.92 15.86
C ASP A 243 -25.10 7.29 15.10
N THR A 244 -24.92 6.95 13.82
CA THR A 244 -25.98 6.43 12.96
C THR A 244 -25.70 5.07 12.35
N GLY A 245 -24.44 4.61 12.37
CA GLY A 245 -23.96 3.45 11.62
C GLY A 245 -24.15 2.08 12.30
N GLY A 246 -24.65 2.03 13.57
CA GLY A 246 -24.77 0.77 14.30
C GLY A 246 -25.90 -0.16 13.84
N HIS A 247 -26.75 0.29 12.92
CA HIS A 247 -27.94 -0.44 12.49
C HIS A 247 -27.82 -1.19 11.17
N TYR A 248 -26.75 -0.93 10.38
CA TYR A 248 -26.58 -1.53 9.07
C TYR A 248 -25.61 -2.72 9.13
N THR A 249 -26.09 -3.91 8.80
CA THR A 249 -25.29 -5.12 8.74
C THR A 249 -24.84 -5.42 7.30
N ARG A 250 -23.73 -6.14 7.13
CA ARG A 250 -23.25 -6.61 5.80
C ARG A 250 -24.31 -7.42 5.03
N SER A 251 -25.29 -8.00 5.71
CA SER A 251 -26.40 -8.74 5.09
C SER A 251 -27.42 -7.82 4.44
N GLU A 252 -27.61 -6.61 4.95
CA GLU A 252 -28.50 -5.59 4.38
C GLU A 252 -27.87 -4.95 3.15
N GLU A 253 -26.55 -4.69 3.16
CA GLU A 253 -25.80 -4.29 1.97
C GLU A 253 -25.91 -5.32 0.83
N ARG A 254 -25.89 -6.62 1.16
CA ARG A 254 -26.10 -7.69 0.18
C ARG A 254 -27.54 -7.77 -0.33
N ARG A 255 -28.54 -7.42 0.48
CA ARG A 255 -29.95 -7.39 0.04
C ARG A 255 -30.18 -6.29 -0.98
N VAL A 256 -29.68 -5.10 -0.74
CA VAL A 256 -29.77 -3.98 -1.69
C VAL A 256 -29.11 -4.36 -3.03
N GLY A 257 -27.95 -4.96 -3.02
CA GLY A 257 -27.28 -5.43 -4.25
C GLY A 257 -27.99 -6.57 -4.96
N LYS A 258 -28.73 -7.44 -4.25
CA LYS A 258 -29.53 -8.52 -4.86
C LYS A 258 -30.84 -8.02 -5.44
N GLU A 259 -31.51 -7.09 -4.79
CA GLU A 259 -32.77 -6.50 -5.31
C GLU A 259 -32.53 -5.70 -6.59
N CYS A 260 -31.39 -5.04 -6.73
CA CYS A 260 -30.99 -4.41 -8.00
C CYS A 260 -30.75 -5.42 -9.13
N ARG A 261 -30.26 -6.64 -8.81
CA ARG A 261 -30.01 -7.68 -9.83
C ARG A 261 -31.27 -8.46 -10.25
N SER A 262 -32.29 -8.52 -9.40
CA SER A 262 -33.49 -9.33 -9.67
C SER A 262 -34.58 -8.61 -10.47
N ARG A 263 -34.40 -7.34 -10.81
CA ARG A 263 -35.38 -6.53 -11.56
C ARG A 263 -34.94 -6.17 -12.99
N TRP A 264 -33.85 -6.79 -13.48
CA TRP A 264 -33.40 -6.62 -14.89
C TRP A 264 -33.44 -7.94 -15.64
#